data_4aa180cf54bb76bd02f69caca5b1507d
#
_entry.id   4aa180cf54bb76bd02f69caca5b1507d
#
_cell.length_a   1.000
_cell.length_b   1.000
_cell.length_c   1.000
_cell.angle_alpha   90.00
_cell.angle_beta   90.00
_cell.angle_gamma   90.00
#
_symmetry.space_group_name_H-M   'P 1'
#
loop_
_entity.id
_entity.type
_entity.pdbx_description
1 polymer ?
#
loop_
_entity_poly.entity_id
_entity_poly.type
_entity_poly.pdbx_seq_one_letter_code
_entity_poly.pdbx_strand_id
1 'polypeptide(L)'
;FYKKQRKKFNLLMENNNPVGGKWSFDDENRKKLPKHIQLPKQFIFNKTHHTNELKGIINEKFSDHPGSLDNFWMGTTREDAKKCLNHFLENKLNLFGDFEDAVDQRDNILFHSALSPYINLGLITPELIIQKVLDFHKKNKIRMNSLEGYIRQVIGWREFMRGIYQIYSEEMEKKNFFKQ
;
A
#
# COMPACT_ATOMS: atom_id res chain seq x y z
N PHE A 1 10.80 12.14 12.17
CA PHE A 1 11.23 10.90 11.52
C PHE A 1 11.12 10.99 9.99
N TYR A 2 9.94 11.15 9.42
CA TYR A 2 9.69 11.13 7.97
C TYR A 2 10.52 12.15 7.17
N LYS A 3 10.62 13.41 7.65
CA LYS A 3 11.49 14.43 7.06
C LYS A 3 12.95 13.95 6.90
N LYS A 4 13.48 13.20 7.90
CA LYS A 4 14.82 12.63 7.85
C LYS A 4 14.93 11.56 6.76
N GLN A 5 13.88 10.73 6.59
CA GLN A 5 13.85 9.70 5.55
C GLN A 5 13.72 10.32 4.14
N ARG A 6 12.89 11.36 3.95
CA ARG A 6 12.82 12.07 2.66
C ARG A 6 14.19 12.60 2.23
N LYS A 7 14.94 13.22 3.17
CA LYS A 7 16.31 13.69 2.91
C LYS A 7 17.26 12.54 2.59
N LYS A 8 17.24 11.46 3.39
CA LYS A 8 18.12 10.29 3.23
C LYS A 8 17.96 9.64 1.85
N PHE A 9 16.73 9.49 1.38
CA PHE A 9 16.43 8.84 0.10
C PHE A 9 16.27 9.83 -1.06
N ASN A 10 16.48 11.12 -0.82
CA ASN A 10 16.27 12.21 -1.79
C ASN A 10 14.90 12.16 -2.51
N LEU A 11 13.84 11.89 -1.74
CA LEU A 11 12.49 11.74 -2.27
C LEU A 11 11.69 13.03 -2.16
N LEU A 12 11.14 13.50 -3.29
CA LEU A 12 10.40 14.76 -3.39
C LEU A 12 11.21 15.94 -2.82
N MET A 13 12.49 15.99 -3.15
CA MET A 13 13.42 17.03 -2.74
C MET A 13 13.90 17.83 -3.94
N GLU A 14 13.99 19.13 -3.79
CA GLU A 14 14.58 20.06 -4.74
C GLU A 14 15.41 21.11 -3.98
N ASN A 15 16.69 21.27 -4.33
CA ASN A 15 17.59 22.21 -3.66
C ASN A 15 17.54 22.11 -2.11
N ASN A 16 17.57 20.91 -1.57
CA ASN A 16 17.43 20.59 -0.13
C ASN A 16 16.09 20.96 0.51
N ASN A 17 15.12 21.43 -0.26
CA ASN A 17 13.78 21.76 0.18
C ASN A 17 12.76 20.72 -0.26
N PRO A 18 11.62 20.56 0.44
CA PRO A 18 10.57 19.67 0.00
C PRO A 18 9.86 20.22 -1.23
N VAL A 19 9.68 19.39 -2.25
CA VAL A 19 8.82 19.70 -3.40
C VAL A 19 7.41 19.99 -2.91
N GLY A 20 6.79 21.04 -3.44
CA GLY A 20 5.47 21.53 -3.01
C GLY A 20 5.49 22.39 -1.73
N GLY A 21 6.68 22.73 -1.20
CA GLY A 21 6.85 23.66 -0.07
C GLY A 21 6.55 23.08 1.31
N LYS A 22 5.95 21.88 1.39
CA LYS A 22 5.59 21.22 2.66
C LYS A 22 6.32 19.88 2.80
N TRP A 23 6.61 19.50 4.06
CA TRP A 23 7.18 18.17 4.37
C TRP A 23 6.13 17.07 4.38
N SER A 24 4.88 17.40 4.63
CA SER A 24 3.72 16.50 4.60
C SER A 24 2.48 17.28 4.19
N PHE A 25 1.59 16.61 3.47
CA PHE A 25 0.28 17.10 3.05
C PHE A 25 -0.85 16.34 3.77
N ASP A 26 -0.57 15.74 4.92
CA ASP A 26 -1.50 14.91 5.69
C ASP A 26 -2.79 15.65 6.09
N ASP A 27 -2.69 16.96 6.33
CA ASP A 27 -3.81 17.84 6.60
C ASP A 27 -4.84 17.93 5.44
N GLU A 28 -4.42 17.61 4.22
CA GLU A 28 -5.26 17.59 3.02
C GLU A 28 -5.88 16.21 2.73
N ASN A 29 -5.49 15.16 3.48
CA ASN A 29 -5.75 13.76 3.17
C ASN A 29 -6.92 13.12 3.94
N ARG A 30 -7.80 13.92 4.56
CA ARG A 30 -8.90 13.45 5.42
C ARG A 30 -10.28 13.86 4.90
N LYS A 31 -10.47 13.82 3.59
CA LYS A 31 -11.75 14.20 2.99
C LYS A 31 -12.78 13.09 3.11
N LYS A 32 -14.01 13.48 3.39
CA LYS A 32 -15.13 12.55 3.36
C LYS A 32 -15.38 12.08 1.92
N LEU A 33 -15.56 10.78 1.73
CA LEU A 33 -15.89 10.21 0.43
C LEU A 33 -17.30 10.65 -0.01
N PRO A 34 -17.45 11.31 -1.18
CA PRO A 34 -18.77 11.71 -1.68
C PRO A 34 -19.63 10.49 -2.03
N LYS A 35 -20.92 10.53 -1.68
CA LYS A 35 -21.84 9.40 -1.94
C LYS A 35 -21.93 9.00 -3.40
N HIS A 36 -21.82 9.96 -4.31
CA HIS A 36 -21.95 9.76 -5.76
C HIS A 36 -20.62 9.57 -6.50
N ILE A 37 -19.48 9.59 -5.78
CA ILE A 37 -18.20 9.34 -6.43
C ILE A 37 -18.17 7.94 -7.02
N GLN A 38 -17.73 7.84 -8.26
CA GLN A 38 -17.48 6.55 -8.89
C GLN A 38 -16.23 5.92 -8.28
N LEU A 39 -16.40 4.73 -7.69
CA LEU A 39 -15.28 3.98 -7.13
C LEU A 39 -14.51 3.28 -8.24
N PRO A 40 -13.18 3.23 -8.16
CA PRO A 40 -12.37 2.49 -9.13
C PRO A 40 -12.65 1.00 -8.98
N LYS A 41 -12.85 0.32 -10.10
CA LYS A 41 -13.06 -1.14 -10.10
C LYS A 41 -11.85 -1.87 -9.53
N GLN A 42 -12.11 -2.92 -8.75
CA GLN A 42 -11.07 -3.82 -8.26
C GLN A 42 -10.42 -4.56 -9.44
N PHE A 43 -9.09 -4.67 -9.42
CA PHE A 43 -8.38 -5.52 -10.36
C PHE A 43 -8.40 -6.97 -9.83
N ILE A 44 -9.00 -7.87 -10.60
CA ILE A 44 -9.19 -9.28 -10.20
C ILE A 44 -8.35 -10.16 -11.11
N PHE A 45 -7.57 -11.06 -10.53
CA PHE A 45 -6.77 -12.03 -11.26
C PHE A 45 -7.49 -13.36 -11.39
N ASN A 46 -7.21 -14.07 -12.50
CA ASN A 46 -7.68 -15.43 -12.65
C ASN A 46 -6.94 -16.36 -11.68
N LYS A 47 -7.67 -17.33 -11.14
CA LYS A 47 -7.11 -18.35 -10.25
C LYS A 47 -6.13 -19.23 -11.04
N THR A 48 -4.94 -19.43 -10.49
CA THR A 48 -3.93 -20.33 -11.03
C THR A 48 -4.19 -21.78 -10.58
N HIS A 49 -3.48 -22.73 -11.18
CA HIS A 49 -3.49 -24.12 -10.71
C HIS A 49 -3.15 -24.20 -9.21
N HIS A 50 -2.07 -23.54 -8.79
CA HIS A 50 -1.65 -23.53 -7.38
C HIS A 50 -2.69 -22.91 -6.45
N THR A 51 -3.40 -21.86 -6.88
CA THR A 51 -4.48 -21.26 -6.09
C THR A 51 -5.61 -22.26 -5.84
N ASN A 52 -5.97 -23.05 -6.88
CA ASN A 52 -7.04 -24.06 -6.78
C ASN A 52 -6.60 -25.25 -5.90
N GLU A 53 -5.37 -25.70 -6.03
CA GLU A 53 -4.78 -26.75 -5.19
C GLU A 53 -4.77 -26.36 -3.72
N LEU A 54 -4.23 -25.17 -3.41
CA LEU A 54 -4.19 -24.65 -2.03
C LEU A 54 -5.59 -24.42 -1.45
N LYS A 55 -6.57 -24.06 -2.26
CA LYS A 55 -7.96 -23.92 -1.81
C LYS A 55 -8.48 -25.24 -1.23
N GLY A 56 -8.20 -26.38 -1.87
CA GLY A 56 -8.57 -27.70 -1.35
C GLY A 56 -7.94 -27.97 0.02
N ILE A 57 -6.64 -27.74 0.14
CA ILE A 57 -5.89 -27.96 1.39
C ILE A 57 -6.40 -27.05 2.53
N ILE A 58 -6.66 -25.78 2.23
CA ILE A 58 -7.14 -24.82 3.23
C ILE A 58 -8.56 -25.17 3.68
N ASN A 59 -9.44 -25.52 2.76
CA ASN A 59 -10.80 -25.93 3.12
C ASN A 59 -10.84 -27.21 3.95
N GLU A 60 -9.90 -28.13 3.72
CA GLU A 60 -9.77 -29.37 4.54
C GLU A 60 -9.21 -29.07 5.94
N LYS A 61 -8.11 -28.29 6.03
CA LYS A 61 -7.38 -28.12 7.28
C LYS A 61 -7.91 -27.00 8.17
N PHE A 62 -8.63 -26.04 7.60
CA PHE A 62 -9.07 -24.81 8.28
C PHE A 62 -10.55 -24.52 8.04
N SER A 63 -11.37 -25.59 7.90
CA SER A 63 -12.81 -25.50 7.64
C SER A 63 -13.60 -24.78 8.75
N ASP A 64 -13.09 -24.75 9.96
CA ASP A 64 -13.66 -24.10 11.15
C ASP A 64 -13.20 -22.65 11.33
N HIS A 65 -12.26 -22.16 10.49
CA HIS A 65 -11.79 -20.79 10.55
C HIS A 65 -12.74 -19.84 9.79
N PRO A 66 -12.90 -18.59 10.26
CA PRO A 66 -13.73 -17.62 9.57
C PRO A 66 -13.15 -17.22 8.21
N GLY A 67 -13.99 -17.00 7.23
CA GLY A 67 -13.61 -16.55 5.90
C GLY A 67 -13.84 -17.59 4.81
N SER A 68 -13.57 -17.20 3.56
CA SER A 68 -13.66 -18.07 2.38
C SER A 68 -12.63 -17.67 1.34
N LEU A 69 -12.10 -18.67 0.63
CA LEU A 69 -11.20 -18.46 -0.53
C LEU A 69 -11.96 -18.29 -1.85
N ASP A 70 -13.29 -18.32 -1.83
CA ASP A 70 -14.07 -18.22 -3.07
C ASP A 70 -13.84 -16.91 -3.81
N ASN A 71 -13.70 -15.83 -3.03
CA ASN A 71 -13.48 -14.49 -3.52
C ASN A 71 -12.01 -14.05 -3.47
N PHE A 72 -11.07 -14.99 -3.44
CA PHE A 72 -9.65 -14.66 -3.54
C PHE A 72 -9.35 -14.03 -4.91
N TRP A 73 -8.96 -12.77 -4.90
CA TRP A 73 -8.83 -11.91 -6.09
C TRP A 73 -7.38 -11.56 -6.44
N MET A 74 -6.43 -11.83 -5.55
CA MET A 74 -5.05 -11.42 -5.71
C MET A 74 -4.30 -12.30 -6.71
N GLY A 75 -3.41 -11.68 -7.47
CA GLY A 75 -2.43 -12.41 -8.26
C GLY A 75 -1.34 -13.03 -7.38
N THR A 76 -0.63 -14.00 -7.92
CA THR A 76 0.36 -14.78 -7.16
C THR A 76 1.78 -14.68 -7.73
N THR A 77 1.96 -13.89 -8.77
CA THR A 77 3.25 -13.73 -9.45
C THR A 77 3.79 -12.31 -9.35
N ARG A 78 5.09 -12.14 -9.61
CA ARG A 78 5.73 -10.83 -9.75
C ARG A 78 5.08 -9.98 -10.85
N GLU A 79 4.70 -10.60 -11.96
CA GLU A 79 4.04 -9.87 -13.05
C GLU A 79 2.63 -9.41 -12.65
N ASP A 80 1.92 -10.18 -11.84
CA ASP A 80 0.63 -9.77 -11.31
C ASP A 80 0.78 -8.61 -10.32
N ALA A 81 1.80 -8.63 -9.48
CA ALA A 81 2.11 -7.51 -8.58
C ALA A 81 2.38 -6.21 -9.36
N LYS A 82 3.11 -6.29 -10.49
CA LYS A 82 3.33 -5.13 -11.39
C LYS A 82 2.04 -4.66 -12.06
N LYS A 83 1.17 -5.58 -12.49
CA LYS A 83 -0.15 -5.23 -13.05
C LYS A 83 -1.02 -4.53 -12.02
N CYS A 84 -1.03 -5.02 -10.77
CA CYS A 84 -1.74 -4.41 -9.67
C CYS A 84 -1.21 -2.97 -9.40
N LEU A 85 0.11 -2.79 -9.40
CA LEU A 85 0.72 -1.46 -9.27
C LEU A 85 0.31 -0.53 -10.41
N ASN A 86 0.38 -0.97 -11.66
CA ASN A 86 -0.01 -0.14 -12.81
C ASN A 86 -1.49 0.25 -12.73
N HIS A 87 -2.37 -0.68 -12.38
CA HIS A 87 -3.78 -0.38 -12.18
C HIS A 87 -4.00 0.68 -11.10
N PHE A 88 -3.29 0.60 -9.97
CA PHE A 88 -3.33 1.62 -8.93
C PHE A 88 -2.87 2.99 -9.45
N LEU A 89 -1.75 3.05 -10.15
CA LEU A 89 -1.22 4.29 -10.69
C LEU A 89 -2.22 5.00 -11.62
N GLU A 90 -2.84 4.24 -12.52
CA GLU A 90 -3.75 4.76 -13.55
C GLU A 90 -5.12 5.17 -12.99
N ASN A 91 -5.65 4.42 -12.03
CA ASN A 91 -7.06 4.54 -11.64
C ASN A 91 -7.28 5.12 -10.23
N LYS A 92 -6.28 5.08 -9.36
CA LYS A 92 -6.47 5.39 -7.93
C LYS A 92 -5.52 6.45 -7.40
N LEU A 93 -4.26 6.48 -7.83
CA LEU A 93 -3.22 7.30 -7.23
C LEU A 93 -3.60 8.79 -7.14
N ASN A 94 -4.23 9.35 -8.16
CA ASN A 94 -4.54 10.79 -8.18
C ASN A 94 -5.54 11.22 -7.09
N LEU A 95 -6.40 10.29 -6.63
CA LEU A 95 -7.39 10.52 -5.56
C LEU A 95 -6.99 9.86 -4.23
N PHE A 96 -5.88 9.14 -4.20
CA PHE A 96 -5.39 8.44 -3.02
C PHE A 96 -5.30 9.38 -1.81
N GLY A 97 -4.61 10.52 -1.96
CA GLY A 97 -4.41 11.45 -0.86
C GLY A 97 -5.73 11.96 -0.26
N ASP A 98 -6.68 12.38 -1.11
CA ASP A 98 -7.96 12.87 -0.61
C ASP A 98 -8.70 11.85 0.25
N PHE A 99 -8.60 10.56 -0.09
CA PHE A 99 -9.45 9.50 0.46
C PHE A 99 -8.67 8.36 1.13
N GLU A 100 -7.40 8.57 1.50
CA GLU A 100 -6.61 7.49 2.14
C GLU A 100 -7.20 7.01 3.46
N ASP A 101 -7.88 7.89 4.20
CA ASP A 101 -8.53 7.57 5.48
C ASP A 101 -10.05 7.32 5.34
N ALA A 102 -10.57 7.31 4.11
CA ALA A 102 -12.00 7.12 3.89
C ALA A 102 -12.44 5.66 4.13
N VAL A 103 -13.62 5.49 4.70
CA VAL A 103 -14.30 4.20 4.88
C VAL A 103 -15.66 4.27 4.21
N ASP A 104 -16.03 3.24 3.44
CA ASP A 104 -17.32 3.17 2.76
C ASP A 104 -17.76 1.71 2.60
N GLN A 105 -19.05 1.43 2.73
CA GLN A 105 -19.60 0.08 2.63
C GLN A 105 -19.64 -0.47 1.20
N ARG A 106 -19.51 0.39 0.18
CA ARG A 106 -19.54 0.02 -1.24
C ARG A 106 -18.32 -0.77 -1.70
N ASP A 107 -17.16 -0.56 -1.07
CA ASP A 107 -15.89 -1.23 -1.41
C ASP A 107 -14.93 -1.15 -0.23
N ASN A 108 -14.21 -2.23 0.06
CA ASN A 108 -13.25 -2.31 1.16
C ASN A 108 -11.81 -1.93 0.77
N ILE A 109 -11.54 -1.69 -0.50
CA ILE A 109 -10.22 -1.29 -1.00
C ILE A 109 -10.21 0.20 -1.37
N LEU A 110 -11.30 0.72 -1.94
CA LEU A 110 -11.42 2.11 -2.35
C LEU A 110 -10.24 2.56 -3.22
N PHE A 111 -9.56 3.62 -2.79
CA PHE A 111 -8.41 4.21 -3.49
C PHE A 111 -7.05 3.63 -3.04
N HIS A 112 -7.03 2.59 -2.21
CA HIS A 112 -5.79 1.94 -1.79
C HIS A 112 -5.17 1.07 -2.87
N SER A 113 -3.84 0.90 -2.80
CA SER A 113 -3.07 0.09 -3.75
C SER A 113 -3.19 -1.42 -3.50
N ALA A 114 -3.47 -1.83 -2.25
CA ALA A 114 -3.50 -3.22 -1.81
C ALA A 114 -2.21 -4.01 -2.14
N LEU A 115 -1.05 -3.34 -2.16
CA LEU A 115 0.24 -3.96 -2.51
C LEU A 115 0.97 -4.62 -1.34
N SER A 116 0.49 -4.45 -0.11
CA SER A 116 1.18 -4.96 1.09
C SER A 116 1.50 -6.45 1.03
N PRO A 117 0.61 -7.36 0.60
CA PRO A 117 0.93 -8.78 0.48
C PRO A 117 2.07 -9.05 -0.50
N TYR A 118 2.10 -8.38 -1.64
CA TYR A 118 3.15 -8.52 -2.64
C TYR A 118 4.51 -8.03 -2.14
N ILE A 119 4.52 -6.96 -1.34
CA ILE A 119 5.75 -6.44 -0.73
C ILE A 119 6.24 -7.40 0.35
N ASN A 120 5.35 -7.89 1.21
CA ASN A 120 5.70 -8.80 2.31
C ASN A 120 6.23 -10.14 1.81
N LEU A 121 5.74 -10.62 0.66
CA LEU A 121 6.22 -11.84 -0.01
C LEU A 121 7.44 -11.60 -0.91
N GLY A 122 7.93 -10.36 -1.04
CA GLY A 122 9.10 -10.04 -1.87
C GLY A 122 8.84 -10.10 -3.38
N LEU A 123 7.58 -10.13 -3.82
CA LEU A 123 7.23 -10.11 -5.24
C LEU A 123 7.48 -8.75 -5.88
N ILE A 124 7.39 -7.67 -5.09
CA ILE A 124 7.67 -6.29 -5.50
C ILE A 124 8.35 -5.56 -4.36
N THR A 125 9.28 -4.66 -4.67
CA THR A 125 10.00 -3.89 -3.63
C THR A 125 9.43 -2.49 -3.45
N PRO A 126 9.53 -1.89 -2.25
CA PRO A 126 9.18 -0.49 -2.03
C PRO A 126 9.91 0.47 -2.96
N GLU A 127 11.17 0.20 -3.26
CA GLU A 127 11.98 1.00 -4.19
C GLU A 127 11.37 1.02 -5.59
N LEU A 128 11.03 -0.15 -6.14
CA LEU A 128 10.37 -0.25 -7.46
C LEU A 128 9.03 0.50 -7.47
N ILE A 129 8.24 0.39 -6.40
CA ILE A 129 6.96 1.10 -6.29
C ILE A 129 7.18 2.61 -6.34
N ILE A 130 8.10 3.13 -5.52
CA ILE A 130 8.40 4.57 -5.47
C ILE A 130 8.89 5.07 -6.82
N GLN A 131 9.82 4.33 -7.46
CA GLN A 131 10.32 4.70 -8.78
C GLN A 131 9.19 4.80 -9.81
N LYS A 132 8.29 3.81 -9.85
CA LYS A 132 7.13 3.79 -10.75
C LYS A 132 6.15 4.93 -10.47
N VAL A 133 5.91 5.25 -9.20
CA VAL A 133 5.05 6.38 -8.78
C VAL A 133 5.64 7.71 -9.25
N LEU A 134 6.93 7.92 -9.05
CA LEU A 134 7.63 9.14 -9.48
C LEU A 134 7.65 9.28 -11.01
N ASP A 135 7.93 8.19 -11.73
CA ASP A 135 7.92 8.21 -13.20
C ASP A 135 6.51 8.44 -13.77
N PHE A 136 5.49 7.90 -13.11
CA PHE A 136 4.10 8.14 -13.47
C PHE A 136 3.71 9.61 -13.22
N HIS A 137 4.11 10.19 -12.09
CA HIS A 137 3.87 11.60 -11.78
C HIS A 137 4.50 12.54 -12.80
N LYS A 138 5.74 12.29 -13.25
CA LYS A 138 6.40 13.11 -14.28
C LYS A 138 5.56 13.24 -15.56
N LYS A 139 4.85 12.17 -15.92
CA LYS A 139 4.01 12.13 -17.14
C LYS A 139 2.60 12.67 -16.90
N ASN A 140 2.00 12.40 -15.74
CA ASN A 140 0.57 12.57 -15.48
C ASN A 140 0.25 13.68 -14.46
N LYS A 141 1.26 14.36 -13.89
CA LYS A 141 1.10 15.48 -12.94
C LYS A 141 0.12 15.17 -11.80
N ILE A 142 0.35 14.07 -11.09
CA ILE A 142 -0.44 13.66 -9.91
C ILE A 142 -0.44 14.78 -8.86
N ARG A 143 -1.56 14.99 -8.20
CA ARG A 143 -1.69 15.98 -7.13
C ARG A 143 -0.69 15.69 -6.01
N MET A 144 -0.12 16.76 -5.43
CA MET A 144 0.98 16.63 -4.48
C MET A 144 0.57 15.92 -3.20
N ASN A 145 -0.64 16.15 -2.70
CA ASN A 145 -1.14 15.46 -1.52
C ASN A 145 -1.24 13.94 -1.73
N SER A 146 -1.65 13.49 -2.92
CA SER A 146 -1.69 12.06 -3.27
C SER A 146 -0.29 11.47 -3.49
N LEU A 147 0.58 12.19 -4.19
CA LEU A 147 1.95 11.74 -4.45
C LEU A 147 2.75 11.61 -3.16
N GLU A 148 2.79 12.67 -2.36
CA GLU A 148 3.52 12.69 -1.08
C GLU A 148 2.88 11.71 -0.09
N GLY A 149 1.54 11.72 0.03
CA GLY A 149 0.81 10.82 0.92
C GLY A 149 1.15 9.37 0.63
N TYR A 150 1.10 8.95 -0.63
CA TYR A 150 1.42 7.56 -0.98
C TYR A 150 2.88 7.19 -0.71
N ILE A 151 3.84 8.05 -1.08
CA ILE A 151 5.26 7.84 -0.78
C ILE A 151 5.48 7.76 0.73
N ARG A 152 4.82 8.62 1.52
CA ARG A 152 4.88 8.61 2.98
C ARG A 152 4.38 7.28 3.55
N GLN A 153 3.29 6.74 3.04
CA GLN A 153 2.81 5.42 3.48
C GLN A 153 3.80 4.31 3.11
N VAL A 154 4.36 4.32 1.91
CA VAL A 154 5.28 3.25 1.46
C VAL A 154 6.58 3.24 2.29
N ILE A 155 7.23 4.39 2.50
CA ILE A 155 8.52 4.43 3.21
C ILE A 155 8.39 4.72 4.70
N GLY A 156 7.42 5.55 5.10
CA GLY A 156 7.30 6.01 6.48
C GLY A 156 7.12 4.87 7.46
N TRP A 157 6.11 4.07 7.25
CA TRP A 157 5.83 2.90 8.09
C TRP A 157 6.95 1.85 8.05
N ARG A 158 7.49 1.55 6.87
CA ARG A 158 8.55 0.53 6.74
C ARG A 158 9.84 0.95 7.42
N GLU A 159 10.29 2.17 7.23
CA GLU A 159 11.50 2.66 7.90
C GLU A 159 11.28 2.85 9.40
N PHE A 160 10.06 3.20 9.83
CA PHE A 160 9.70 3.23 11.24
C PHE A 160 9.78 1.83 11.87
N MET A 161 9.09 0.84 11.27
CA MET A 161 9.11 -0.54 11.77
C MET A 161 10.52 -1.15 11.74
N ARG A 162 11.30 -0.86 10.69
CA ARG A 162 12.70 -1.27 10.63
C ARG A 162 13.52 -0.67 11.77
N GLY A 163 13.32 0.60 12.08
CA GLY A 163 13.99 1.26 13.20
C GLY A 163 13.61 0.65 14.57
N ILE A 164 12.33 0.39 14.79
CA ILE A 164 11.82 -0.28 15.99
C ILE A 164 12.45 -1.69 16.11
N TYR A 165 12.43 -2.47 15.05
CA TYR A 165 13.03 -3.80 15.04
C TYR A 165 14.53 -3.75 15.37
N GLN A 166 15.30 -2.85 14.76
CA GLN A 166 16.74 -2.73 15.02
C GLN A 166 17.08 -2.35 16.47
N ILE A 167 16.21 -1.58 17.13
CA ILE A 167 16.49 -1.07 18.49
C ILE A 167 15.89 -1.98 19.55
N TYR A 168 14.73 -2.56 19.32
CA TYR A 168 13.91 -3.20 20.35
C TYR A 168 13.58 -4.68 20.08
N SER A 169 14.14 -5.34 19.04
CA SER A 169 13.77 -6.72 18.70
C SER A 169 13.90 -7.69 19.87
N GLU A 170 15.03 -7.67 20.57
CA GLU A 170 15.27 -8.55 21.74
C GLU A 170 14.28 -8.30 22.89
N GLU A 171 13.88 -7.04 23.09
CA GLU A 171 12.91 -6.68 24.11
C GLU A 171 11.48 -7.09 23.68
N MET A 172 11.15 -6.93 22.40
CA MET A 172 9.85 -7.32 21.85
C MET A 172 9.62 -8.82 21.92
N GLU A 173 10.65 -9.64 21.68
CA GLU A 173 10.58 -11.11 21.82
C GLU A 173 10.24 -11.56 23.25
N LYS A 174 10.67 -10.80 24.24
CA LYS A 174 10.47 -11.12 25.68
C LYS A 174 9.16 -10.55 26.24
N LYS A 175 8.50 -9.66 25.52
CA LYS A 175 7.30 -8.97 25.99
C LYS A 175 6.08 -9.41 25.19
N ASN A 176 5.10 -9.95 25.90
CA ASN A 176 3.78 -10.25 25.36
C ASN A 176 2.72 -9.50 26.19
N PHE A 177 2.04 -8.53 25.58
CA PHE A 177 1.01 -7.74 26.24
C PHE A 177 -0.11 -8.62 26.82
N PHE A 178 -0.52 -9.66 26.09
CA PHE A 178 -1.58 -10.56 26.51
C PHE A 178 -1.11 -11.71 27.43
N LYS A 179 0.19 -11.85 27.67
CA LYS A 179 0.79 -12.92 28.49
C LYS A 179 0.35 -14.34 28.08
N GLN A 180 0.19 -14.57 26.77
CA GLN A 180 -0.18 -15.86 26.17
C GLN A 180 1.04 -16.63 25.73
#